data_80631e3583ae2f936d369fdba91db719
#
_entry.id   80631e3583ae2f936d369fdba91db719
#
_cell.length_a   1.000
_cell.length_b   1.000
_cell.length_c   1.000
_cell.angle_alpha   90.00
_cell.angle_beta   90.00
_cell.angle_gamma   90.00
#
_symmetry.space_group_name_H-M   'P 1'
#
loop_
_entity.id
_entity.type
_entity.pdbx_description
1 polymer ?
#
loop_
_entity_poly.entity_id
_entity_poly.type
_entity_poly.pdbx_seq_one_letter_code
_entity_poly.pdbx_strand_id
1 'polypeptide(L)'
;MRSRAEKVNFVPGGRWDEASVGTNALDLALRLDRAATVYSAEHFSSCVHGWVCWAAPVHDPGSGRQLGVLDISTTWDRSHPIGLATAGALARLLGREVRETVTAANAHDGPDSCSGLLELKLLGQPSAQLNGARLRLTRRQIEILALLALNPDGLDLAELHARLYGDRPVSPGTLKAEMSQLRAVLGGRLESRPYRIGLDVRCDVNDVLHRLRAGDVAGAVNRYGGELLPGSESPALSEFGHFVTVAVRNALITDPHPAAVQRYLELTPYDLDLLGDTRGRRPTGGQP
;
A
#
# COMPACT_ATOMS: atom_id res chain seq x y z
N MET A 1 9.65 -27.66 6.68
CA MET A 1 8.34 -27.06 6.38
C MET A 1 8.43 -25.99 5.29
N ARG A 2 9.36 -25.01 5.35
CA ARG A 2 9.53 -23.98 4.31
C ARG A 2 9.50 -24.55 2.88
N SER A 3 10.24 -25.58 2.57
CA SER A 3 10.31 -26.16 1.22
C SER A 3 8.99 -26.78 0.71
N ARG A 4 8.06 -27.17 1.60
CA ARG A 4 6.74 -27.65 1.20
C ARG A 4 5.77 -26.51 0.90
N ALA A 5 5.81 -25.43 1.66
CA ALA A 5 5.03 -24.22 1.42
C ALA A 5 5.45 -23.53 0.11
N GLU A 6 6.75 -23.46 -0.16
CA GLU A 6 7.30 -22.94 -1.42
C GLU A 6 6.79 -23.73 -2.66
N LYS A 7 6.65 -25.07 -2.54
CA LYS A 7 6.12 -25.90 -3.63
C LYS A 7 4.67 -25.59 -4.02
N VAL A 8 3.89 -25.04 -3.11
CA VAL A 8 2.51 -24.60 -3.36
C VAL A 8 2.41 -23.10 -3.53
N ASN A 9 3.53 -22.43 -3.80
CA ASN A 9 3.63 -20.98 -4.00
C ASN A 9 3.17 -20.14 -2.78
N PHE A 10 3.24 -20.71 -1.57
CA PHE A 10 3.02 -19.97 -0.34
C PHE A 10 4.29 -19.25 0.06
N VAL A 11 4.53 -18.12 -0.60
CA VAL A 11 5.76 -17.31 -0.52
C VAL A 11 5.43 -15.84 -0.34
N PRO A 12 6.35 -15.02 0.18
CA PRO A 12 6.15 -13.57 0.25
C PRO A 12 5.79 -12.99 -1.11
N GLY A 13 4.72 -12.18 -1.16
CA GLY A 13 4.17 -11.59 -2.38
C GLY A 13 3.22 -12.50 -3.17
N GLY A 14 3.02 -13.75 -2.76
CA GLY A 14 2.02 -14.66 -3.34
C GLY A 14 0.60 -14.16 -3.05
N ARG A 15 -0.31 -14.28 -4.06
CA ARG A 15 -1.72 -13.94 -3.91
C ARG A 15 -2.52 -15.15 -3.48
N TRP A 16 -3.29 -15.00 -2.39
CA TRP A 16 -4.13 -16.05 -1.80
C TRP A 16 -5.58 -15.60 -1.62
N ASP A 17 -6.02 -14.65 -2.44
CA ASP A 17 -7.43 -14.28 -2.56
C ASP A 17 -8.23 -15.37 -3.32
N GLU A 18 -9.55 -15.41 -3.09
CA GLU A 18 -10.43 -16.42 -3.72
C GLU A 18 -10.40 -16.35 -5.25
N ALA A 19 -10.24 -15.17 -5.84
CA ALA A 19 -10.17 -15.04 -7.29
C ALA A 19 -8.90 -15.69 -7.88
N SER A 20 -7.81 -15.75 -7.09
CA SER A 20 -6.51 -16.29 -7.52
C SER A 20 -6.37 -17.79 -7.27
N VAL A 21 -6.82 -18.28 -6.12
CA VAL A 21 -6.60 -19.69 -5.69
C VAL A 21 -7.88 -20.43 -5.28
N GLY A 22 -9.03 -19.76 -5.33
CA GLY A 22 -10.30 -20.28 -4.86
C GLY A 22 -10.41 -20.36 -3.35
N THR A 23 -11.36 -21.11 -2.84
CA THR A 23 -11.64 -21.25 -1.40
C THR A 23 -10.41 -21.68 -0.62
N ASN A 24 -10.02 -20.84 0.35
CA ASN A 24 -8.88 -21.05 1.25
C ASN A 24 -9.13 -20.36 2.60
N ALA A 25 -8.41 -20.77 3.65
CA ALA A 25 -8.66 -20.28 5.00
C ALA A 25 -8.31 -18.78 5.19
N LEU A 26 -7.29 -18.29 4.50
CA LEU A 26 -6.84 -16.90 4.60
C LEU A 26 -7.92 -15.93 4.14
N ASP A 27 -8.42 -16.13 2.92
CA ASP A 27 -9.45 -15.27 2.34
C ASP A 27 -10.79 -15.39 3.09
N LEU A 28 -11.15 -16.62 3.51
CA LEU A 28 -12.35 -16.81 4.33
C LEU A 28 -12.27 -16.05 5.65
N ALA A 29 -11.14 -16.12 6.36
CA ALA A 29 -10.98 -15.42 7.64
C ALA A 29 -11.03 -13.90 7.47
N LEU A 30 -10.44 -13.36 6.39
CA LEU A 30 -10.48 -11.94 6.07
C LEU A 30 -11.91 -11.46 5.75
N ARG A 31 -12.62 -12.17 4.88
CA ARG A 31 -13.97 -11.77 4.43
C ARG A 31 -15.05 -11.95 5.50
N LEU A 32 -14.95 -13.02 6.28
CA LEU A 32 -15.93 -13.32 7.33
C LEU A 32 -15.63 -12.61 8.66
N ASP A 33 -14.47 -11.97 8.74
CA ASP A 33 -13.94 -11.32 9.95
C ASP A 33 -13.98 -12.22 11.19
N ARG A 34 -13.72 -13.51 10.99
CA ARG A 34 -13.69 -14.53 12.04
C ARG A 34 -12.73 -15.65 11.69
N ALA A 35 -12.29 -16.40 12.73
CA ALA A 35 -11.45 -17.56 12.50
C ALA A 35 -12.16 -18.61 11.63
N ALA A 36 -11.42 -19.17 10.67
CA ALA A 36 -11.89 -20.14 9.70
C ALA A 36 -10.91 -21.33 9.61
N THR A 37 -11.46 -22.50 9.32
CA THR A 37 -10.70 -23.71 9.01
C THR A 37 -11.05 -24.13 7.60
N VAL A 38 -10.05 -24.54 6.82
CA VAL A 38 -10.24 -25.23 5.55
C VAL A 38 -9.41 -26.51 5.59
N TYR A 39 -10.08 -27.64 5.46
CA TYR A 39 -9.49 -28.96 5.65
C TYR A 39 -9.36 -29.72 4.34
N SER A 40 -8.14 -30.11 3.97
CA SER A 40 -7.88 -31.01 2.84
C SER A 40 -8.62 -30.58 1.54
N ALA A 41 -9.51 -31.41 1.05
CA ALA A 41 -10.28 -31.19 -0.18
C ALA A 41 -11.36 -30.11 -0.08
N GLU A 42 -11.54 -29.44 1.06
CA GLU A 42 -12.34 -28.22 1.16
C GLU A 42 -11.65 -27.03 0.48
N HIS A 43 -10.32 -27.10 0.31
CA HIS A 43 -9.62 -26.14 -0.51
C HIS A 43 -10.01 -26.32 -1.99
N PHE A 44 -10.25 -25.23 -2.68
CA PHE A 44 -10.54 -25.26 -4.11
C PHE A 44 -9.33 -25.78 -4.93
N SER A 45 -8.14 -25.30 -4.60
CA SER A 45 -6.92 -25.69 -5.30
C SER A 45 -6.42 -27.06 -4.85
N SER A 46 -6.31 -28.02 -5.79
CA SER A 46 -5.85 -29.38 -5.51
C SER A 46 -4.40 -29.46 -5.00
N CYS A 47 -3.57 -28.47 -5.29
CA CYS A 47 -2.17 -28.45 -4.83
C CYS A 47 -2.05 -28.36 -3.30
N VAL A 48 -3.10 -27.92 -2.60
CA VAL A 48 -3.15 -27.81 -1.14
C VAL A 48 -4.10 -28.81 -0.47
N HIS A 49 -4.63 -29.82 -1.20
CA HIS A 49 -5.44 -30.88 -0.60
C HIS A 49 -4.71 -31.72 0.46
N GLY A 50 -3.39 -31.69 0.47
CA GLY A 50 -2.58 -32.32 1.53
C GLY A 50 -2.50 -31.53 2.83
N TRP A 51 -3.17 -30.38 2.93
CA TRP A 51 -3.02 -29.42 4.02
C TRP A 51 -4.33 -29.19 4.80
N VAL A 52 -4.17 -28.77 6.03
CA VAL A 52 -5.21 -28.15 6.86
C VAL A 52 -4.71 -26.79 7.26
N CYS A 53 -5.55 -25.77 7.08
CA CYS A 53 -5.24 -24.38 7.39
C CYS A 53 -6.25 -23.85 8.40
N TRP A 54 -5.75 -23.19 9.44
CA TRP A 54 -6.52 -22.45 10.45
C TRP A 54 -6.11 -20.99 10.39
N ALA A 55 -7.00 -20.16 9.90
CA ALA A 55 -6.74 -18.74 9.77
C ALA A 55 -7.59 -17.93 10.73
N ALA A 56 -7.04 -16.85 11.26
CA ALA A 56 -7.76 -15.94 12.13
C ALA A 56 -7.39 -14.48 11.81
N PRO A 57 -8.38 -13.56 11.74
CA PRO A 57 -8.09 -12.15 11.50
C PRO A 57 -7.34 -11.55 12.68
N VAL A 58 -6.37 -10.70 12.36
CA VAL A 58 -5.60 -9.91 13.32
C VAL A 58 -6.19 -8.51 13.37
N HIS A 59 -6.62 -8.06 14.54
CA HIS A 59 -7.19 -6.72 14.74
C HIS A 59 -6.31 -5.85 15.62
N ASP A 60 -6.32 -4.56 15.34
CA ASP A 60 -5.84 -3.57 16.31
C ASP A 60 -6.81 -3.53 17.50
N PRO A 61 -6.36 -3.87 18.71
CA PRO A 61 -7.24 -3.93 19.88
C PRO A 61 -7.80 -2.56 20.33
N GLY A 62 -7.28 -1.46 19.78
CA GLY A 62 -7.74 -0.11 20.12
C GLY A 62 -8.83 0.40 19.18
N SER A 63 -8.66 0.19 17.88
CA SER A 63 -9.60 0.67 16.85
C SER A 63 -10.56 -0.41 16.35
N GLY A 64 -10.30 -1.69 16.66
CA GLY A 64 -11.02 -2.84 16.09
C GLY A 64 -10.73 -3.07 14.62
N ARG A 65 -9.85 -2.27 13.98
CA ARG A 65 -9.53 -2.39 12.57
C ARG A 65 -8.80 -3.70 12.28
N GLN A 66 -9.24 -4.40 11.24
CA GLN A 66 -8.55 -5.59 10.74
C GLN A 66 -7.20 -5.18 10.12
N LEU A 67 -6.11 -5.76 10.63
CA LEU A 67 -4.73 -5.51 10.20
C LEU A 67 -4.24 -6.53 9.19
N GLY A 68 -4.81 -7.72 9.22
CA GLY A 68 -4.41 -8.83 8.38
C GLY A 68 -4.98 -10.16 8.86
N VAL A 69 -4.33 -11.25 8.49
CA VAL A 69 -4.71 -12.61 8.88
C VAL A 69 -3.48 -13.41 9.29
N LEU A 70 -3.61 -14.18 10.37
CA LEU A 70 -2.66 -15.21 10.77
C LEU A 70 -3.15 -16.56 10.26
N ASP A 71 -2.29 -17.31 9.58
CA ASP A 71 -2.56 -18.69 9.18
C ASP A 71 -1.59 -19.67 9.84
N ILE A 72 -2.14 -20.78 10.32
CA ILE A 72 -1.39 -21.94 10.81
C ILE A 72 -1.74 -23.10 9.90
N SER A 73 -0.74 -23.61 9.20
CA SER A 73 -0.93 -24.73 8.27
C SER A 73 -0.12 -25.95 8.67
N THR A 74 -0.72 -27.12 8.52
CA THR A 74 -0.03 -28.42 8.65
C THR A 74 -0.56 -29.40 7.61
N THR A 75 0.07 -30.57 7.52
CA THR A 75 -0.51 -31.67 6.73
C THR A 75 -1.71 -32.28 7.44
N TRP A 76 -2.70 -32.74 6.68
CA TRP A 76 -3.98 -33.23 7.22
C TRP A 76 -3.82 -34.37 8.25
N ASP A 77 -2.80 -35.22 8.07
CA ASP A 77 -2.45 -36.33 8.97
C ASP A 77 -1.89 -35.89 10.33
N ARG A 78 -1.51 -34.61 10.45
CA ARG A 78 -1.01 -33.97 11.69
C ARG A 78 -1.96 -32.91 12.21
N SER A 79 -3.17 -32.87 11.68
CA SER A 79 -4.16 -31.91 12.14
C SER A 79 -4.59 -32.20 13.59
N HIS A 80 -4.87 -31.13 14.34
CA HIS A 80 -5.34 -31.22 15.71
C HIS A 80 -6.50 -30.24 15.94
N PRO A 81 -7.57 -30.61 16.63
CA PRO A 81 -8.72 -29.72 16.86
C PRO A 81 -8.39 -28.39 17.52
N ILE A 82 -7.28 -28.31 18.27
CA ILE A 82 -6.83 -27.07 18.91
C ILE A 82 -6.34 -26.00 17.90
N GLY A 83 -6.10 -26.37 16.64
CA GLY A 83 -5.49 -25.48 15.63
C GLY A 83 -6.25 -24.16 15.47
N LEU A 84 -7.57 -24.20 15.36
CA LEU A 84 -8.41 -23.01 15.22
C LEU A 84 -8.34 -22.09 16.46
N ALA A 85 -8.41 -22.68 17.65
CA ALA A 85 -8.30 -21.93 18.89
C ALA A 85 -6.90 -21.30 19.03
N THR A 86 -5.86 -22.03 18.62
CA THR A 86 -4.47 -21.52 18.61
C THR A 86 -4.31 -20.35 17.66
N ALA A 87 -4.83 -20.47 16.42
CA ALA A 87 -4.79 -19.38 15.44
C ALA A 87 -5.48 -18.11 15.99
N GLY A 88 -6.67 -18.26 16.59
CA GLY A 88 -7.38 -17.15 17.21
C GLY A 88 -6.65 -16.52 18.41
N ALA A 89 -6.01 -17.35 19.24
CA ALA A 89 -5.23 -16.85 20.39
C ALA A 89 -3.99 -16.07 19.91
N LEU A 90 -3.24 -16.63 18.96
CA LEU A 90 -2.05 -15.99 18.40
C LEU A 90 -2.40 -14.72 17.63
N ALA A 91 -3.50 -14.70 16.88
CA ALA A 91 -3.96 -13.50 16.19
C ALA A 91 -4.24 -12.34 17.17
N ARG A 92 -4.87 -12.63 18.32
CA ARG A 92 -5.08 -11.63 19.38
C ARG A 92 -3.77 -11.15 20.02
N LEU A 93 -2.81 -12.04 20.24
CA LEU A 93 -1.48 -11.68 20.75
C LEU A 93 -0.73 -10.81 19.78
N LEU A 94 -0.72 -11.16 18.50
CA LEU A 94 -0.10 -10.36 17.43
C LEU A 94 -0.73 -8.96 17.34
N GLY A 95 -2.05 -8.85 17.42
CA GLY A 95 -2.71 -7.54 17.41
C GLY A 95 -2.26 -6.64 18.57
N ARG A 96 -2.03 -7.21 19.76
CA ARG A 96 -1.46 -6.49 20.92
C ARG A 96 0.00 -6.10 20.70
N GLU A 97 0.82 -7.03 20.23
CA GLU A 97 2.24 -6.82 19.97
C GLU A 97 2.46 -5.74 18.90
N VAL A 98 1.71 -5.80 17.81
CA VAL A 98 1.73 -4.76 16.77
C VAL A 98 1.38 -3.39 17.34
N ARG A 99 0.36 -3.32 18.21
CA ARG A 99 0.00 -2.08 18.89
C ARG A 99 1.09 -1.60 19.84
N GLU A 100 1.64 -2.50 20.67
CA GLU A 100 2.73 -2.17 21.60
C GLU A 100 3.98 -1.70 20.84
N THR A 101 4.33 -2.35 19.74
CA THR A 101 5.43 -1.94 18.87
C THR A 101 5.18 -0.58 18.25
N VAL A 102 3.96 -0.31 17.76
CA VAL A 102 3.57 1.00 17.23
C VAL A 102 3.52 2.04 18.35
N THR A 103 3.00 1.68 19.54
CA THR A 103 2.97 2.58 20.71
C THR A 103 4.38 2.79 21.28
N ALA A 104 5.23 1.76 21.31
CA ALA A 104 6.62 1.88 21.74
C ALA A 104 7.46 2.65 20.72
N ALA A 105 7.23 2.48 19.43
CA ALA A 105 7.81 3.33 18.40
C ALA A 105 7.39 4.79 18.57
N ASN A 106 6.13 5.03 18.97
CA ASN A 106 5.61 6.36 19.29
C ASN A 106 6.02 6.85 20.71
N ALA A 107 6.38 5.94 21.64
CA ALA A 107 6.78 6.26 23.02
C ALA A 107 8.29 6.40 23.20
N HIS A 108 9.10 5.96 22.22
CA HIS A 108 10.54 6.27 22.16
C HIS A 108 10.82 7.69 21.67
N ASP A 109 9.78 8.46 21.38
CA ASP A 109 9.87 9.91 21.34
C ASP A 109 9.86 10.47 22.78
N GLY A 110 10.99 10.31 23.46
CA GLY A 110 11.32 11.15 24.60
C GLY A 110 11.43 12.62 24.12
N PRO A 111 11.35 13.61 25.03
CA PRO A 111 11.19 15.03 24.69
C PRO A 111 12.34 15.67 23.87
N ASP A 112 13.29 14.89 23.37
CA ASP A 112 14.41 15.33 22.52
C ASP A 112 14.41 14.78 21.08
N SER A 113 13.44 13.95 20.70
CA SER A 113 13.24 13.59 19.29
C SER A 113 12.33 14.63 18.64
N CYS A 114 12.92 15.68 18.08
CA CYS A 114 12.25 16.47 17.06
C CYS A 114 11.86 15.54 15.91
N SER A 115 10.69 14.90 16.00
CA SER A 115 10.09 14.17 14.90
C SER A 115 9.85 15.16 13.77
N GLY A 116 10.75 15.18 12.79
CA GLY A 116 10.61 16.04 11.62
C GLY A 116 9.52 15.51 10.73
N LEU A 117 8.64 16.37 10.25
CA LEU A 117 7.61 16.05 9.28
C LEU A 117 8.14 16.29 7.87
N LEU A 118 8.20 15.23 7.06
CA LEU A 118 8.47 15.29 5.63
C LEU A 118 7.15 15.25 4.86
N GLU A 119 6.81 16.35 4.22
CA GLU A 119 5.63 16.44 3.37
C GLU A 119 6.05 16.31 1.90
N LEU A 120 5.48 15.30 1.23
CA LEU A 120 5.72 15.01 -0.18
C LEU A 120 4.44 15.26 -0.99
N LYS A 121 4.52 16.16 -1.95
CA LYS A 121 3.55 16.30 -3.02
C LYS A 121 4.16 15.66 -4.26
N LEU A 122 3.58 14.58 -4.72
CA LEU A 122 4.10 13.78 -5.83
C LEU A 122 3.16 13.78 -7.03
N LEU A 123 1.90 14.18 -6.83
CA LEU A 123 0.88 14.26 -7.87
C LEU A 123 0.88 15.63 -8.55
N GLY A 124 1.02 15.65 -9.86
CA GLY A 124 1.08 16.88 -10.67
C GLY A 124 2.43 17.59 -10.57
N GLN A 125 2.54 18.65 -9.78
CA GLN A 125 3.80 19.39 -9.59
C GLN A 125 4.55 18.89 -8.34
N PRO A 126 5.65 18.13 -8.51
CA PRO A 126 6.36 17.55 -7.38
C PRO A 126 7.02 18.59 -6.48
N SER A 127 6.89 18.39 -5.17
CA SER A 127 7.60 19.18 -4.18
C SER A 127 7.77 18.42 -2.88
N ALA A 128 8.80 18.78 -2.10
CA ALA A 128 9.05 18.23 -0.79
C ALA A 128 9.32 19.36 0.21
N GLN A 129 8.82 19.19 1.43
CA GLN A 129 9.04 20.11 2.54
C GLN A 129 9.46 19.31 3.78
N LEU A 130 10.41 19.83 4.53
CA LEU A 130 10.81 19.29 5.83
C LEU A 130 10.47 20.33 6.89
N ASN A 131 9.60 20.01 7.82
CA ASN A 131 9.11 20.93 8.85
C ASN A 131 8.60 22.26 8.27
N GLY A 132 7.87 22.20 7.15
CA GLY A 132 7.36 23.38 6.44
C GLY A 132 8.38 24.10 5.54
N ALA A 133 9.68 23.83 5.67
CA ALA A 133 10.71 24.40 4.82
C ALA A 133 10.84 23.64 3.50
N ARG A 134 10.73 24.34 2.36
CA ARG A 134 10.85 23.72 1.04
C ARG A 134 12.27 23.19 0.80
N LEU A 135 12.37 21.90 0.46
CA LEU A 135 13.63 21.26 0.08
C LEU A 135 13.95 21.54 -1.40
N ARG A 136 15.21 21.82 -1.67
CA ARG A 136 15.73 21.88 -3.05
C ARG A 136 16.30 20.52 -3.40
N LEU A 137 15.52 19.74 -4.13
CA LEU A 137 15.87 18.37 -4.52
C LEU A 137 15.98 18.26 -6.04
N THR A 138 16.89 17.41 -6.49
CA THR A 138 16.91 16.97 -7.88
C THR A 138 15.69 16.07 -8.16
N ARG A 139 15.34 15.92 -9.44
CA ARG A 139 14.29 14.99 -9.85
C ARG A 139 14.55 13.58 -9.31
N ARG A 140 15.79 13.11 -9.41
CA ARG A 140 16.21 11.79 -8.93
C ARG A 140 16.02 11.63 -7.42
N GLN A 141 16.34 12.64 -6.67
CA GLN A 141 16.13 12.63 -5.21
C GLN A 141 14.64 12.58 -4.84
N ILE A 142 13.77 13.26 -5.59
CA ILE A 142 12.32 13.18 -5.38
C ILE A 142 11.81 11.77 -5.74
N GLU A 143 12.29 11.16 -6.82
CA GLU A 143 11.94 9.77 -7.19
C GLU A 143 12.37 8.77 -6.11
N ILE A 144 13.56 8.93 -5.54
CA ILE A 144 14.03 8.12 -4.41
C ILE A 144 13.11 8.29 -3.20
N LEU A 145 12.79 9.52 -2.81
CA LEU A 145 11.87 9.77 -1.70
C LEU A 145 10.48 9.18 -1.94
N ALA A 146 9.97 9.29 -3.17
CA ALA A 146 8.70 8.69 -3.54
C ALA A 146 8.71 7.17 -3.37
N LEU A 147 9.75 6.48 -3.87
CA LEU A 147 9.89 5.03 -3.71
C LEU A 147 9.97 4.63 -2.23
N LEU A 148 10.71 5.36 -1.41
CA LEU A 148 10.84 5.08 0.02
C LEU A 148 9.54 5.40 0.79
N ALA A 149 8.84 6.46 0.44
CA ALA A 149 7.54 6.81 1.05
C ALA A 149 6.43 5.80 0.72
N LEU A 150 6.51 5.18 -0.45
CA LEU A 150 5.59 4.11 -0.88
C LEU A 150 5.98 2.72 -0.33
N ASN A 151 7.17 2.59 0.26
CA ASN A 151 7.68 1.36 0.86
C ASN A 151 8.21 1.66 2.29
N PRO A 152 7.32 1.85 3.27
CA PRO A 152 7.68 2.28 4.62
C PRO A 152 8.57 1.28 5.36
N ASP A 153 8.50 0.00 5.01
CA ASP A 153 9.39 -1.05 5.53
C ASP A 153 10.83 -0.92 5.03
N GLY A 154 11.04 -0.04 4.05
CA GLY A 154 12.33 0.22 3.41
C GLY A 154 12.63 -0.68 2.23
N LEU A 155 13.68 -0.33 1.49
CA LEU A 155 14.18 -1.05 0.33
C LEU A 155 15.67 -1.31 0.48
N ASP A 156 16.15 -2.45 0.02
CA ASP A 156 17.58 -2.65 -0.11
C ASP A 156 18.15 -1.88 -1.33
N LEU A 157 19.48 -1.84 -1.45
CA LEU A 157 20.12 -1.07 -2.54
C LEU A 157 19.79 -1.63 -3.92
N ALA A 158 19.69 -2.96 -4.05
CA ALA A 158 19.44 -3.62 -5.32
C ALA A 158 17.97 -3.42 -5.74
N GLU A 159 17.04 -3.57 -4.81
CA GLU A 159 15.62 -3.29 -5.02
C GLU A 159 15.38 -1.84 -5.42
N LEU A 160 15.97 -0.89 -4.67
CA LEU A 160 15.84 0.54 -4.97
C LEU A 160 16.43 0.86 -6.35
N HIS A 161 17.58 0.26 -6.69
CA HIS A 161 18.21 0.42 -7.99
C HIS A 161 17.32 -0.11 -9.13
N ALA A 162 16.79 -1.34 -8.98
CA ALA A 162 15.92 -1.96 -9.98
C ALA A 162 14.63 -1.16 -10.18
N ARG A 163 13.99 -0.72 -9.10
CA ARG A 163 12.76 0.09 -9.16
C ARG A 163 12.99 1.46 -9.81
N LEU A 164 14.17 2.05 -9.61
CA LEU A 164 14.49 3.38 -10.09
C LEU A 164 14.98 3.40 -11.55
N TYR A 165 15.76 2.39 -11.93
CA TYR A 165 16.45 2.37 -13.22
C TYR A 165 15.98 1.25 -14.16
N GLY A 166 15.34 0.19 -13.65
CA GLY A 166 15.04 -1.01 -14.44
C GLY A 166 16.33 -1.61 -14.99
N ASP A 167 16.31 -1.93 -16.29
CA ASP A 167 17.44 -2.53 -17.00
C ASP A 167 18.48 -1.49 -17.52
N ARG A 168 18.31 -0.22 -17.15
CA ARG A 168 19.28 0.81 -17.59
C ARG A 168 20.63 0.61 -16.92
N PRO A 169 21.74 0.73 -17.67
CA PRO A 169 23.10 0.50 -17.16
C PRO A 169 23.58 1.68 -16.29
N VAL A 170 23.03 1.81 -15.09
CA VAL A 170 23.47 2.81 -14.11
C VAL A 170 24.26 2.12 -13.01
N SER A 171 25.42 2.67 -12.65
CA SER A 171 26.25 2.06 -11.62
C SER A 171 25.60 2.18 -10.23
N PRO A 172 25.71 1.15 -9.37
CA PRO A 172 25.25 1.25 -7.98
C PRO A 172 25.95 2.38 -7.19
N GLY A 173 27.12 2.80 -7.62
CA GLY A 173 27.87 3.94 -7.06
C GLY A 173 27.13 5.26 -7.23
N THR A 174 26.47 5.46 -8.40
CA THR A 174 25.65 6.65 -8.66
C THR A 174 24.49 6.74 -7.68
N LEU A 175 23.76 5.64 -7.46
CA LEU A 175 22.67 5.62 -6.49
C LEU A 175 23.18 5.88 -5.06
N LYS A 176 24.31 5.30 -4.65
CA LYS A 176 24.92 5.56 -3.33
C LYS A 176 25.28 7.04 -3.14
N ALA A 177 25.77 7.71 -4.18
CA ALA A 177 26.06 9.13 -4.14
C ALA A 177 24.78 9.97 -3.92
N GLU A 178 23.70 9.68 -4.67
CA GLU A 178 22.40 10.34 -4.50
C GLU A 178 21.84 10.10 -3.08
N MET A 179 21.93 8.87 -2.57
CA MET A 179 21.50 8.55 -1.21
C MET A 179 22.29 9.29 -0.14
N SER A 180 23.60 9.48 -0.35
CA SER A 180 24.46 10.23 0.57
C SER A 180 24.07 11.73 0.60
N GLN A 181 23.84 12.32 -0.57
CA GLN A 181 23.39 13.71 -0.67
C GLN A 181 21.99 13.88 -0.06
N LEU A 182 21.07 12.96 -0.36
CA LEU A 182 19.72 13.00 0.19
C LEU A 182 19.73 12.87 1.72
N ARG A 183 20.60 12.00 2.27
CA ARG A 183 20.80 11.89 3.73
C ARG A 183 21.25 13.20 4.34
N ALA A 184 22.17 13.91 3.71
CA ALA A 184 22.64 15.21 4.20
C ALA A 184 21.49 16.26 4.19
N VAL A 185 20.68 16.30 3.13
CA VAL A 185 19.51 17.19 3.03
C VAL A 185 18.46 16.89 4.09
N LEU A 186 18.27 15.62 4.46
CA LEU A 186 17.33 15.19 5.51
C LEU A 186 17.94 15.22 6.92
N GLY A 187 19.09 15.87 7.11
CA GLY A 187 19.73 15.98 8.43
C GLY A 187 20.13 14.63 9.04
N GLY A 188 20.57 13.67 8.22
CA GLY A 188 20.95 12.33 8.65
C GLY A 188 19.81 11.32 8.75
N ARG A 189 18.57 11.75 8.63
CA ARG A 189 17.36 10.93 8.85
C ARG A 189 16.96 10.07 7.65
N LEU A 190 17.92 9.43 7.03
CA LEU A 190 17.77 8.40 6.02
C LEU A 190 18.55 7.17 6.47
N GLU A 191 17.85 6.17 6.92
CA GLU A 191 18.45 4.91 7.39
C GLU A 191 19.03 4.12 6.21
N SER A 192 19.90 3.16 6.52
CA SER A 192 20.49 2.24 5.53
C SER A 192 20.52 0.83 6.09
N ARG A 193 19.99 -0.12 5.33
CA ARG A 193 19.92 -1.57 5.67
C ARG A 193 18.68 -1.97 6.48
N PRO A 194 17.48 -1.84 5.88
CA PRO A 194 17.15 -1.28 4.55
C PRO A 194 17.19 0.25 4.52
N TYR A 195 17.16 0.85 3.32
CA TYR A 195 16.98 2.29 3.18
C TYR A 195 15.57 2.66 3.53
N ARG A 196 15.40 3.54 4.53
CA ARG A 196 14.11 3.97 5.05
C ARG A 196 14.18 5.43 5.49
N ILE A 197 13.07 6.14 5.34
CA ILE A 197 12.94 7.52 5.83
C ILE A 197 12.69 7.47 7.34
N GLY A 198 13.62 7.99 8.15
CA GLY A 198 13.51 8.10 9.60
C GLY A 198 12.80 9.39 10.04
N LEU A 199 11.70 9.73 9.39
CA LEU A 199 10.88 10.92 9.60
C LEU A 199 9.41 10.53 9.48
N ASP A 200 8.51 11.30 10.07
CA ASP A 200 7.09 11.21 9.76
C ASP A 200 6.86 11.67 8.32
N VAL A 201 6.23 10.84 7.49
CA VAL A 201 6.01 11.13 6.08
C VAL A 201 4.53 11.34 5.80
N ARG A 202 4.17 12.51 5.27
CA ARG A 202 2.88 12.77 4.63
C ARG A 202 3.06 12.79 3.13
N CYS A 203 2.29 11.97 2.43
CA CYS A 203 2.36 11.85 0.99
C CYS A 203 0.95 11.95 0.39
N ASP A 204 0.76 12.86 -0.58
CA ASP A 204 -0.53 13.08 -1.23
C ASP A 204 -1.06 11.82 -1.93
N VAL A 205 -0.19 10.97 -2.47
CA VAL A 205 -0.58 9.69 -3.08
C VAL A 205 -1.21 8.75 -2.06
N ASN A 206 -0.59 8.63 -0.87
CA ASN A 206 -1.11 7.81 0.21
C ASN A 206 -2.47 8.34 0.70
N ASP A 207 -2.62 9.67 0.78
CA ASP A 207 -3.88 10.32 1.14
C ASP A 207 -4.99 10.00 0.12
N VAL A 208 -4.69 10.07 -1.18
CA VAL A 208 -5.63 9.72 -2.26
C VAL A 208 -6.06 8.26 -2.14
N LEU A 209 -5.11 7.33 -2.03
CA LEU A 209 -5.42 5.90 -1.95
C LEU A 209 -6.18 5.54 -0.67
N HIS A 210 -5.86 6.17 0.45
CA HIS A 210 -6.59 5.99 1.71
C HIS A 210 -8.04 6.43 1.58
N ARG A 211 -8.31 7.61 0.99
CA ARG A 211 -9.66 8.13 0.74
C ARG A 211 -10.45 7.24 -0.21
N LEU A 212 -9.85 6.76 -1.30
CA LEU A 212 -10.49 5.81 -2.21
C LEU A 212 -10.90 4.52 -1.49
N ARG A 213 -10.04 3.97 -0.63
CA ARG A 213 -10.38 2.79 0.18
C ARG A 213 -11.52 3.04 1.18
N ALA A 214 -11.62 4.27 1.68
CA ALA A 214 -12.70 4.69 2.58
C ALA A 214 -14.00 5.06 1.84
N GLY A 215 -14.05 4.99 0.50
CA GLY A 215 -15.20 5.41 -0.30
C GLY A 215 -15.37 6.93 -0.45
N ASP A 216 -14.41 7.72 0.05
CA ASP A 216 -14.43 9.19 -0.10
C ASP A 216 -13.85 9.60 -1.47
N VAL A 217 -14.63 9.36 -2.53
CA VAL A 217 -14.23 9.66 -3.92
C VAL A 217 -14.01 11.15 -4.13
N ALA A 218 -14.91 11.99 -3.62
CA ALA A 218 -14.79 13.44 -3.76
C ALA A 218 -13.54 13.99 -3.06
N GLY A 219 -13.27 13.53 -1.84
CA GLY A 219 -12.06 13.89 -1.10
C GLY A 219 -10.78 13.39 -1.77
N ALA A 220 -10.81 12.18 -2.36
CA ALA A 220 -9.68 11.65 -3.12
C ALA A 220 -9.35 12.50 -4.35
N VAL A 221 -10.36 12.87 -5.14
CA VAL A 221 -10.19 13.72 -6.32
C VAL A 221 -9.70 15.13 -5.97
N ASN A 222 -10.18 15.69 -4.86
CA ASN A 222 -9.70 17.00 -4.38
C ASN A 222 -8.20 16.96 -4.02
N ARG A 223 -7.67 15.80 -3.60
CA ARG A 223 -6.26 15.60 -3.33
C ARG A 223 -5.44 15.20 -4.55
N TYR A 224 -6.09 14.65 -5.58
CA TYR A 224 -5.47 14.23 -6.82
C TYR A 224 -5.04 15.46 -7.64
N GLY A 225 -3.73 15.70 -7.70
CA GLY A 225 -3.15 16.84 -8.42
C GLY A 225 -2.74 16.55 -9.86
N GLY A 226 -3.03 15.35 -10.37
CA GLY A 226 -2.61 14.88 -11.70
C GLY A 226 -1.73 13.63 -11.63
N GLU A 227 -0.98 13.35 -12.67
CA GLU A 227 -0.10 12.18 -12.76
C GLU A 227 0.97 12.17 -11.67
N LEU A 228 1.35 10.97 -11.24
CA LEU A 228 2.47 10.78 -10.31
C LEU A 228 3.78 11.12 -10.99
N LEU A 229 4.50 12.10 -10.46
CA LEU A 229 5.83 12.52 -10.93
C LEU A 229 5.91 12.61 -12.46
N PRO A 230 5.15 13.52 -13.12
CA PRO A 230 5.09 13.59 -14.57
C PRO A 230 6.47 13.60 -15.22
N GLY A 231 6.67 12.70 -16.20
CA GLY A 231 7.93 12.51 -16.89
C GLY A 231 9.00 11.78 -16.06
N SER A 232 8.66 11.09 -14.97
CA SER A 232 9.56 10.15 -14.31
C SER A 232 9.93 9.02 -15.25
N GLU A 233 11.21 8.66 -15.22
CA GLU A 233 11.74 7.52 -15.99
C GLU A 233 11.89 6.26 -15.14
N SER A 234 11.47 6.30 -13.88
CA SER A 234 11.46 5.12 -13.00
C SER A 234 10.34 4.17 -13.42
N PRO A 235 10.65 2.92 -13.80
CA PRO A 235 9.62 1.95 -14.21
C PRO A 235 8.58 1.72 -13.11
N ALA A 236 9.02 1.55 -11.86
CA ALA A 236 8.13 1.31 -10.74
C ALA A 236 7.22 2.51 -10.43
N LEU A 237 7.70 3.75 -10.56
CA LEU A 237 6.88 4.94 -10.34
C LEU A 237 5.92 5.17 -11.49
N SER A 238 6.30 4.85 -12.73
CA SER A 238 5.42 4.93 -13.90
C SER A 238 4.26 3.93 -13.78
N GLU A 239 4.56 2.67 -13.46
CA GLU A 239 3.55 1.63 -13.24
C GLU A 239 2.59 2.00 -12.10
N PHE A 240 3.14 2.44 -10.97
CA PHE A 240 2.35 2.86 -9.82
C PHE A 240 1.50 4.12 -10.12
N GLY A 241 2.04 5.05 -10.91
CA GLY A 241 1.30 6.24 -11.37
C GLY A 241 0.10 5.86 -12.24
N HIS A 242 0.25 4.92 -13.16
CA HIS A 242 -0.85 4.36 -13.93
C HIS A 242 -1.91 3.74 -13.02
N PHE A 243 -1.49 2.93 -12.04
CA PHE A 243 -2.41 2.35 -11.07
C PHE A 243 -3.23 3.42 -10.34
N VAL A 244 -2.59 4.49 -9.84
CA VAL A 244 -3.28 5.57 -9.13
C VAL A 244 -4.28 6.28 -10.04
N THR A 245 -3.89 6.61 -11.26
CA THR A 245 -4.77 7.27 -12.24
C THR A 245 -5.99 6.42 -12.56
N VAL A 246 -5.79 5.12 -12.80
CA VAL A 246 -6.88 4.18 -13.08
C VAL A 246 -7.80 4.02 -11.86
N ALA A 247 -7.23 3.95 -10.65
CA ALA A 247 -8.01 3.83 -9.42
C ALA A 247 -8.92 5.04 -9.19
N VAL A 248 -8.40 6.27 -9.37
CA VAL A 248 -9.19 7.51 -9.26
C VAL A 248 -10.29 7.55 -10.33
N ARG A 249 -9.95 7.23 -11.57
CA ARG A 249 -10.90 7.22 -12.69
C ARG A 249 -12.03 6.21 -12.47
N ASN A 250 -11.70 4.97 -12.10
CA ASN A 250 -12.71 3.93 -11.86
C ASN A 250 -13.63 4.29 -10.69
N ALA A 251 -13.09 4.89 -9.63
CA ALA A 251 -13.90 5.36 -8.51
C ALA A 251 -14.92 6.43 -8.97
N LEU A 252 -14.49 7.38 -9.82
CA LEU A 252 -15.38 8.40 -10.38
C LEU A 252 -16.46 7.82 -11.31
N ILE A 253 -16.15 6.77 -12.07
CA ILE A 253 -17.13 6.09 -12.92
C ILE A 253 -18.18 5.37 -12.06
N THR A 254 -17.72 4.75 -10.96
CA THR A 254 -18.59 3.98 -10.07
C THR A 254 -19.48 4.88 -9.20
N ASP A 255 -18.92 5.98 -8.71
CA ASP A 255 -19.61 6.96 -7.84
C ASP A 255 -19.34 8.39 -8.34
N PRO A 256 -20.07 8.84 -9.38
CA PRO A 256 -19.84 10.13 -10.02
C PRO A 256 -20.40 11.29 -9.20
N HIS A 257 -19.52 11.99 -8.52
CA HIS A 257 -19.82 13.28 -7.92
C HIS A 257 -19.58 14.41 -8.92
N PRO A 258 -20.59 15.23 -9.31
CA PRO A 258 -20.44 16.22 -10.39
C PRO A 258 -19.25 17.17 -10.21
N ALA A 259 -19.04 17.68 -9.00
CA ALA A 259 -17.91 18.57 -8.70
C ALA A 259 -16.55 17.85 -8.80
N ALA A 260 -16.47 16.58 -8.37
CA ALA A 260 -15.26 15.78 -8.48
C ALA A 260 -14.96 15.40 -9.94
N VAL A 261 -15.97 15.05 -10.72
CA VAL A 261 -15.84 14.80 -12.16
C VAL A 261 -15.32 16.05 -12.87
N GLN A 262 -15.91 17.22 -12.61
CA GLN A 262 -15.43 18.47 -13.17
C GLN A 262 -13.98 18.76 -12.81
N ARG A 263 -13.62 18.59 -11.54
CA ARG A 263 -12.24 18.77 -11.04
C ARG A 263 -11.26 17.81 -11.71
N TYR A 264 -11.64 16.55 -11.89
CA TYR A 264 -10.81 15.56 -12.58
C TYR A 264 -10.61 15.93 -14.05
N LEU A 265 -11.66 16.37 -14.74
CA LEU A 265 -11.60 16.77 -16.15
C LEU A 265 -10.75 18.04 -16.39
N GLU A 266 -10.58 18.90 -15.39
CA GLU A 266 -9.59 20.00 -15.45
C GLU A 266 -8.15 19.48 -15.59
N LEU A 267 -7.84 18.31 -15.02
CA LEU A 267 -6.53 17.68 -15.06
C LEU A 267 -6.37 16.70 -16.24
N THR A 268 -7.48 16.13 -16.70
CA THR A 268 -7.55 15.11 -17.75
C THR A 268 -8.63 15.44 -18.79
N PRO A 269 -8.47 16.53 -19.58
CA PRO A 269 -9.53 17.07 -20.44
C PRO A 269 -9.92 16.14 -21.60
N TYR A 270 -9.18 15.08 -21.85
CA TYR A 270 -9.42 14.12 -22.93
C TYR A 270 -10.07 12.81 -22.51
N ASP A 271 -10.53 12.68 -21.25
CA ASP A 271 -11.28 11.50 -20.78
C ASP A 271 -12.72 11.54 -21.31
N LEU A 272 -12.90 10.93 -22.51
CA LEU A 272 -14.17 10.98 -23.23
C LEU A 272 -15.32 10.27 -22.52
N ASP A 273 -15.04 9.25 -21.72
CA ASP A 273 -16.08 8.49 -21.01
C ASP A 273 -16.73 9.36 -19.93
N LEU A 274 -15.92 10.07 -19.15
CA LEU A 274 -16.42 10.99 -18.12
C LEU A 274 -17.04 12.25 -18.73
N LEU A 275 -16.53 12.72 -19.89
CA LEU A 275 -17.15 13.83 -20.64
C LEU A 275 -18.53 13.49 -21.20
N GLY A 276 -18.75 12.23 -21.61
CA GLY A 276 -20.04 11.75 -22.13
C GLY A 276 -21.14 11.74 -21.08
N ASP A 277 -20.81 11.33 -19.86
CA ASP A 277 -21.78 11.21 -18.77
C ASP A 277 -22.24 12.60 -18.24
N THR A 278 -21.39 13.61 -18.29
CA THR A 278 -21.76 15.00 -17.93
C THR A 278 -22.73 15.65 -18.93
N ARG A 279 -22.77 15.20 -20.18
CA ARG A 279 -23.68 15.70 -21.22
C ARG A 279 -25.03 14.98 -21.23
N GLY A 280 -25.12 13.75 -20.67
CA GLY A 280 -26.34 12.93 -20.69
C GLY A 280 -27.34 13.23 -19.57
N ARG A 281 -26.96 13.89 -18.51
CA ARG A 281 -27.85 14.28 -17.40
C ARG A 281 -28.35 15.73 -17.54
N ARG A 282 -29.12 16.04 -18.58
CA ARG A 282 -30.02 17.18 -18.49
C ARG A 282 -31.08 16.86 -17.43
N PRO A 283 -31.37 17.78 -16.49
CA PRO A 283 -32.51 17.60 -15.60
C PRO A 283 -33.76 17.51 -16.48
N THR A 284 -34.45 16.40 -16.41
CA THR A 284 -35.83 16.30 -16.95
C THR A 284 -36.63 17.35 -16.22
N GLY A 285 -36.80 18.50 -16.88
CA GLY A 285 -37.67 19.59 -16.43
C GLY A 285 -39.06 19.04 -16.23
N GLY A 286 -39.58 19.23 -15.02
CA GLY A 286 -40.99 19.07 -14.76
C GLY A 286 -41.78 19.97 -15.74
N GLN A 287 -42.73 19.38 -16.41
CA GLN A 287 -43.79 20.10 -17.06
C GLN A 287 -44.94 20.28 -16.08
N PRO A 288 -45.67 21.40 -16.23
CA PRO A 288 -46.67 21.90 -15.30
C PRO A 288 -47.92 21.04 -15.17
#